data_41676451ef3a7431298791d8416bddf4
#
_entry.id   41676451ef3a7431298791d8416bddf4
#
_cell.length_a   1.000
_cell.length_b   1.000
_cell.length_c   1.000
_cell.angle_alpha   90.00
_cell.angle_beta   90.00
_cell.angle_gamma   90.00
#
_symmetry.space_group_name_H-M   'P 1'
#
loop_
_entity.id
_entity.type
_entity.pdbx_description
1 polymer ?
#
loop_
_entity_poly.entity_id
_entity_poly.type
_entity_poly.pdbx_seq_one_letter_code
_entity_poly.pdbx_strand_id
1 'polypeptide(L)'
;MTYLDSIEMKYFNLSRMENSNSKGDLSNEEYTLALSEVQKNYGENGIDKVMDENLLDAIICPTGSPAWKTDLINGDNFKLSSSVYAALSGYPNITIPMGFIENLPVGISFFGRKWSEPSLIEIAYSYEQGTKHRKAPQFFETD
;
A
#
# COMPACT_ATOMS: atom_id res chain seq x y z
N MET A 1 -27.63 7.39 -5.48
CA MET A 1 -26.69 8.35 -4.90
C MET A 1 -27.18 8.76 -3.54
N THR A 2 -26.33 8.83 -2.57
CA THR A 2 -26.65 8.69 -1.17
C THR A 2 -26.72 10.04 -0.44
N TYR A 3 -27.35 10.01 0.71
CA TYR A 3 -27.58 11.14 1.65
C TYR A 3 -26.31 12.01 1.95
N LEU A 4 -25.10 11.49 1.74
CA LEU A 4 -23.84 12.19 2.02
C LEU A 4 -23.27 13.00 0.85
N ASP A 5 -23.87 12.92 -0.34
CA ASP A 5 -23.35 13.58 -1.55
C ASP A 5 -23.20 15.09 -1.39
N SER A 6 -24.14 15.75 -0.72
CA SER A 6 -24.13 17.21 -0.56
C SER A 6 -23.06 17.71 0.44
N ILE A 7 -22.59 16.85 1.33
CA ILE A 7 -21.59 17.18 2.36
C ILE A 7 -20.19 16.82 1.88
N GLU A 8 -20.01 15.59 1.39
CA GLU A 8 -18.70 15.07 1.03
C GLU A 8 -18.22 15.59 -0.32
N MET A 9 -19.10 15.72 -1.31
CA MET A 9 -18.76 16.23 -2.64
C MET A 9 -18.34 17.70 -2.66
N LYS A 10 -18.44 18.39 -1.54
CA LYS A 10 -17.86 19.73 -1.40
C LYS A 10 -16.33 19.71 -1.49
N TYR A 11 -15.69 18.64 -1.05
CA TYR A 11 -14.23 18.49 -0.95
C TYR A 11 -13.67 17.35 -1.79
N PHE A 12 -14.48 16.33 -2.06
CA PHE A 12 -14.09 15.13 -2.80
C PHE A 12 -15.09 14.85 -3.91
N ASN A 13 -14.63 14.21 -4.98
CA ASN A 13 -15.50 13.77 -6.07
C ASN A 13 -15.58 12.23 -6.11
N LEU A 14 -16.60 11.71 -6.76
CA LEU A 14 -16.82 10.27 -6.95
C LEU A 14 -16.33 9.76 -8.31
N SER A 15 -15.58 10.56 -9.04
CA SER A 15 -15.20 10.26 -10.43
C SER A 15 -14.52 8.90 -10.60
N ARG A 16 -13.71 8.44 -9.63
CA ARG A 16 -13.09 7.11 -9.68
C ARG A 16 -14.12 5.99 -9.58
N MET A 17 -15.12 6.13 -8.71
CA MET A 17 -16.21 5.16 -8.55
C MET A 17 -17.10 5.13 -9.79
N GLU A 18 -17.46 6.29 -10.33
CA GLU A 18 -18.25 6.41 -11.56
C GLU A 18 -17.52 5.80 -12.74
N ASN A 19 -16.24 6.11 -12.91
CA ASN A 19 -15.39 5.51 -13.94
C ASN A 19 -15.25 3.99 -13.77
N SER A 20 -15.10 3.49 -12.55
CA SER A 20 -15.03 2.05 -12.29
C SER A 20 -16.35 1.38 -12.65
N ASN A 21 -17.48 1.97 -12.28
CA ASN A 21 -18.81 1.45 -12.59
C ASN A 21 -19.12 1.42 -14.09
N SER A 22 -18.50 2.31 -14.88
CA SER A 22 -18.67 2.37 -16.34
C SER A 22 -17.83 1.33 -17.11
N LYS A 23 -16.90 0.63 -16.46
CA LYS A 23 -15.96 -0.31 -17.13
C LYS A 23 -16.55 -1.67 -17.48
N GLY A 24 -17.74 -2.00 -17.01
CA GLY A 24 -18.37 -3.29 -17.23
C GLY A 24 -17.95 -4.34 -16.20
N ASP A 25 -18.16 -5.61 -16.53
CA ASP A 25 -17.89 -6.72 -15.62
C ASP A 25 -16.46 -7.28 -15.77
N LEU A 26 -16.12 -8.20 -14.86
CA LEU A 26 -14.78 -8.83 -14.79
C LEU A 26 -14.50 -9.83 -15.90
N SER A 27 -15.48 -10.17 -16.75
CA SER A 27 -15.32 -11.02 -17.91
C SER A 27 -14.91 -10.27 -19.18
N ASN A 28 -14.87 -8.94 -19.12
CA ASN A 28 -14.43 -8.11 -20.24
C ASN A 28 -13.00 -8.50 -20.68
N GLU A 29 -12.83 -8.72 -21.99
CA GLU A 29 -11.55 -9.16 -22.56
C GLU A 29 -10.42 -8.12 -22.31
N GLU A 30 -10.71 -6.84 -22.46
CA GLU A 30 -9.75 -5.76 -22.19
C GLU A 30 -9.28 -5.80 -20.72
N TYR A 31 -10.20 -6.04 -19.79
CA TYR A 31 -9.85 -6.17 -18.37
C TYR A 31 -8.98 -7.39 -18.09
N THR A 32 -9.36 -8.55 -18.63
CA THR A 32 -8.62 -9.81 -18.37
C THR A 32 -7.21 -9.78 -18.97
N LEU A 33 -7.05 -9.21 -20.16
CA LEU A 33 -5.74 -8.98 -20.78
C LEU A 33 -4.88 -8.02 -19.97
N ALA A 34 -5.43 -6.87 -19.59
CA ALA A 34 -4.74 -5.87 -18.78
C ALA A 34 -4.33 -6.44 -17.41
N LEU A 35 -5.19 -7.20 -16.74
CA LEU A 35 -4.88 -7.87 -15.48
C LEU A 35 -3.73 -8.87 -15.63
N SER A 36 -3.78 -9.72 -16.65
CA SER A 36 -2.73 -10.70 -16.93
C SER A 36 -1.38 -10.03 -17.19
N GLU A 37 -1.37 -8.96 -17.99
CA GLU A 37 -0.16 -8.21 -18.32
C GLU A 37 0.43 -7.54 -17.07
N VAL A 38 -0.41 -6.91 -16.25
CA VAL A 38 0.00 -6.26 -15.01
C VAL A 38 0.58 -7.28 -14.03
N GLN A 39 -0.09 -8.40 -13.80
CA GLN A 39 0.41 -9.46 -12.91
C GLN A 39 1.74 -10.05 -13.40
N LYS A 40 1.88 -10.27 -14.69
CA LYS A 40 3.14 -10.76 -15.28
C LYS A 40 4.28 -9.76 -15.11
N ASN A 41 4.04 -8.49 -15.39
CA ASN A 41 5.08 -7.46 -15.34
C ASN A 41 5.52 -7.11 -13.92
N TYR A 42 4.60 -7.07 -12.95
CA TYR A 42 4.92 -6.76 -11.56
C TYR A 42 5.26 -8.00 -10.73
N GLY A 43 4.71 -9.18 -11.05
CA GLY A 43 5.03 -10.46 -10.42
C GLY A 43 6.26 -11.11 -11.01
N GLU A 44 6.08 -11.90 -12.06
CA GLU A 44 7.14 -12.74 -12.68
C GLU A 44 8.34 -11.92 -13.16
N ASN A 45 8.10 -10.88 -13.96
CA ASN A 45 9.15 -10.03 -14.54
C ASN A 45 9.63 -8.93 -13.59
N GLY A 46 8.95 -8.70 -12.46
CA GLY A 46 9.24 -7.71 -11.45
C GLY A 46 9.82 -8.34 -10.18
N ILE A 47 8.95 -8.65 -9.22
CA ILE A 47 9.34 -9.13 -7.89
C ILE A 47 10.14 -10.42 -7.98
N ASP A 48 9.63 -11.44 -8.69
CA ASP A 48 10.29 -12.75 -8.79
C ASP A 48 11.67 -12.62 -9.41
N LYS A 49 11.77 -11.90 -10.53
CA LYS A 49 13.04 -11.67 -11.21
C LYS A 49 14.07 -10.99 -10.33
N VAL A 50 13.70 -9.91 -9.63
CA VAL A 50 14.62 -9.20 -8.74
C VAL A 50 15.08 -10.10 -7.59
N MET A 51 14.16 -10.87 -7.03
CA MET A 51 14.48 -11.79 -5.93
C MET A 51 15.36 -12.95 -6.39
N ASP A 52 15.17 -13.47 -7.60
CA ASP A 52 16.02 -14.53 -8.18
C ASP A 52 17.43 -14.03 -8.48
N GLU A 53 17.55 -12.92 -9.18
CA GLU A 53 18.84 -12.34 -9.57
C GLU A 53 19.72 -11.98 -8.37
N ASN A 54 19.09 -11.64 -7.24
CA ASN A 54 19.80 -11.19 -6.04
C ASN A 54 19.72 -12.16 -4.85
N LEU A 55 19.12 -13.34 -5.03
CA LEU A 55 18.94 -14.36 -4.00
C LEU A 55 18.29 -13.83 -2.72
N LEU A 56 17.18 -13.08 -2.86
CA LEU A 56 16.51 -12.40 -1.76
C LEU A 56 15.39 -13.27 -1.16
N ASP A 57 15.25 -13.21 0.16
CA ASP A 57 14.11 -13.77 0.90
C ASP A 57 12.92 -12.79 0.97
N ALA A 58 13.19 -11.48 0.94
CA ALA A 58 12.19 -10.41 0.90
C ALA A 58 12.79 -9.13 0.30
N ILE A 59 11.91 -8.24 -0.15
CA ILE A 59 12.24 -6.85 -0.53
C ILE A 59 11.69 -5.93 0.56
N ILE A 60 12.47 -4.94 0.96
CA ILE A 60 12.09 -3.98 2.00
C ILE A 60 12.04 -2.56 1.46
N CYS A 61 11.10 -1.78 1.95
CA CYS A 61 11.07 -0.33 1.72
C CYS A 61 10.26 0.39 2.80
N PRO A 62 10.41 1.71 2.96
CA PRO A 62 9.48 2.48 3.78
C PRO A 62 8.05 2.28 3.29
N THR A 63 7.10 2.06 4.21
CA THR A 63 5.69 1.85 3.84
C THR A 63 5.09 3.06 3.16
N GLY A 64 5.41 4.23 3.67
CA GLY A 64 4.97 5.51 3.16
C GLY A 64 5.72 6.65 3.83
N SER A 65 5.43 7.89 3.41
CA SER A 65 5.90 9.09 4.11
C SER A 65 5.21 9.23 5.47
N PRO A 66 5.77 10.04 6.39
CA PRO A 66 5.03 10.48 7.57
C PRO A 66 3.71 11.13 7.19
N ALA A 67 2.71 11.07 8.07
CA ALA A 67 1.43 11.72 7.85
C ALA A 67 1.62 13.23 7.59
N TRP A 68 0.78 13.78 6.73
CA TRP A 68 0.80 15.20 6.38
C TRP A 68 -0.55 15.85 6.70
N LYS A 69 -0.58 17.17 6.72
CA LYS A 69 -1.82 17.92 6.93
C LYS A 69 -2.71 17.83 5.69
N THR A 70 -4.00 17.66 5.91
CA THR A 70 -4.99 17.78 4.84
C THR A 70 -5.00 19.21 4.32
N ASP A 71 -4.82 19.38 3.01
CA ASP A 71 -4.88 20.66 2.32
C ASP A 71 -6.02 20.65 1.31
N LEU A 72 -7.11 21.35 1.62
CA LEU A 72 -8.30 21.41 0.79
C LEU A 72 -8.16 22.40 -0.39
N ILE A 73 -7.08 23.19 -0.42
CA ILE A 73 -6.82 24.20 -1.47
C ILE A 73 -5.86 23.64 -2.51
N ASN A 74 -4.71 23.11 -2.07
CA ASN A 74 -3.64 22.64 -2.97
C ASN A 74 -3.71 21.13 -3.24
N GLY A 75 -4.58 20.41 -2.54
CA GLY A 75 -4.75 18.98 -2.68
C GLY A 75 -3.80 18.16 -1.83
N ASP A 76 -3.72 16.87 -2.13
CA ASP A 76 -3.01 15.87 -1.37
C ASP A 76 -1.48 15.96 -1.55
N ASN A 77 -0.72 15.77 -0.48
CA ASN A 77 0.74 15.81 -0.49
C ASN A 77 1.36 14.39 -0.45
N PHE A 78 0.77 13.47 -1.21
CA PHE A 78 1.27 12.11 -1.32
C PHE A 78 2.71 12.06 -1.87
N LYS A 79 3.61 11.35 -1.18
CA LYS A 79 5.03 11.27 -1.56
C LYS A 79 5.46 9.85 -1.93
N LEU A 80 5.06 8.86 -1.16
CA LEU A 80 5.56 7.49 -1.26
C LEU A 80 4.52 6.49 -0.81
N SER A 81 4.45 5.35 -1.51
CA SER A 81 3.77 4.13 -1.05
C SER A 81 4.52 2.90 -1.54
N SER A 82 4.68 1.93 -0.66
CA SER A 82 5.26 0.62 -0.96
C SER A 82 4.27 -0.38 -1.57
N SER A 83 2.98 -0.08 -1.50
CA SER A 83 1.92 -1.05 -1.80
C SER A 83 1.75 -1.36 -3.29
N VAL A 84 2.22 -0.50 -4.18
CA VAL A 84 1.94 -0.58 -5.63
C VAL A 84 2.40 -1.92 -6.23
N TYR A 85 3.62 -2.33 -5.96
CA TYR A 85 4.19 -3.56 -6.55
C TYR A 85 3.42 -4.80 -6.12
N ALA A 86 3.16 -4.94 -4.82
CA ALA A 86 2.40 -6.05 -4.26
C ALA A 86 0.94 -6.03 -4.72
N ALA A 87 0.30 -4.85 -4.72
CA ALA A 87 -1.09 -4.72 -5.15
C ALA A 87 -1.31 -5.08 -6.63
N LEU A 88 -0.38 -4.71 -7.50
CA LEU A 88 -0.48 -4.99 -8.94
C LEU A 88 -0.11 -6.44 -9.28
N SER A 89 0.85 -7.03 -8.58
CA SER A 89 1.21 -8.44 -8.77
C SER A 89 0.22 -9.41 -8.11
N GLY A 90 -0.50 -8.96 -7.07
CA GLY A 90 -1.27 -9.83 -6.18
C GLY A 90 -0.40 -10.60 -5.18
N TYR A 91 0.83 -10.14 -4.92
CA TYR A 91 1.78 -10.76 -4.01
C TYR A 91 1.66 -10.20 -2.59
N PRO A 92 2.11 -10.93 -1.55
CA PRO A 92 1.97 -10.51 -0.17
C PRO A 92 2.86 -9.32 0.19
N ASN A 93 2.34 -8.46 1.06
CA ASN A 93 3.04 -7.34 1.67
C ASN A 93 2.63 -7.21 3.13
N ILE A 94 3.59 -7.09 4.03
CA ILE A 94 3.36 -6.86 5.46
C ILE A 94 4.06 -5.57 5.90
N THR A 95 3.37 -4.79 6.71
CA THR A 95 3.90 -3.54 7.27
C THR A 95 3.98 -3.60 8.78
N ILE A 96 5.09 -3.12 9.33
CA ILE A 96 5.30 -3.01 10.77
C ILE A 96 5.92 -1.65 11.13
N PRO A 97 5.85 -1.22 12.41
CA PRO A 97 6.45 0.03 12.82
C PRO A 97 7.96 0.06 12.62
N MET A 98 8.47 1.09 11.93
CA MET A 98 9.89 1.34 11.72
C MET A 98 10.45 2.36 12.72
N GLY A 99 9.60 3.25 13.22
CA GLY A 99 10.02 4.33 14.12
C GLY A 99 9.14 5.56 14.00
N PHE A 100 9.72 6.71 14.32
CA PHE A 100 9.01 8.00 14.33
C PHE A 100 9.88 9.08 13.69
N ILE A 101 9.26 9.99 12.96
CA ILE A 101 9.84 11.24 12.47
C ILE A 101 9.03 12.37 13.08
N GLU A 102 9.63 13.21 13.92
CA GLU A 102 8.94 14.30 14.64
C GLU A 102 7.65 13.84 15.34
N ASN A 103 7.70 12.69 16.02
CA ASN A 103 6.56 12.03 16.68
C ASN A 103 5.49 11.43 15.73
N LEU A 104 5.63 11.53 14.43
CA LEU A 104 4.76 10.86 13.47
C LEU A 104 5.26 9.44 13.19
N PRO A 105 4.41 8.41 13.33
CA PRO A 105 4.82 7.04 13.09
C PRO A 105 5.13 6.80 11.61
N VAL A 106 6.17 6.03 11.34
CA VAL A 106 6.51 5.53 10.01
C VAL A 106 6.64 4.01 10.03
N GLY A 107 6.28 3.37 8.93
CA GLY A 107 6.32 1.93 8.77
C GLY A 107 7.41 1.46 7.80
N ILE A 108 7.84 0.23 7.99
CA ILE A 108 8.63 -0.54 7.02
C ILE A 108 7.76 -1.66 6.46
N SER A 109 7.82 -1.84 5.16
CA SER A 109 7.13 -2.91 4.44
C SER A 109 8.11 -3.98 4.01
N PHE A 110 7.67 -5.22 4.13
CA PHE A 110 8.32 -6.40 3.58
C PHE A 110 7.37 -7.03 2.57
N PHE A 111 7.83 -7.25 1.37
CA PHE A 111 7.05 -7.94 0.34
C PHE A 111 7.92 -8.95 -0.41
N GLY A 112 7.30 -9.93 -1.01
CA GLY A 112 8.01 -11.02 -1.62
C GLY A 112 7.19 -11.77 -2.64
N ARG A 113 7.57 -13.01 -2.91
CA ARG A 113 6.96 -13.88 -3.91
C ARG A 113 5.53 -14.26 -3.55
N LYS A 114 4.80 -14.69 -4.51
CA LYS A 114 3.51 -15.33 -4.32
C LYS A 114 3.61 -16.47 -3.29
N TRP A 115 2.71 -16.48 -2.32
CA TRP A 115 2.65 -17.50 -1.24
C TRP A 115 3.83 -17.47 -0.27
N SER A 116 4.55 -16.36 -0.15
CA SER A 116 5.65 -16.19 0.81
C SER A 116 5.21 -15.60 2.16
N GLU A 117 3.92 -15.55 2.46
CA GLU A 117 3.37 -15.01 3.71
C GLU A 117 4.05 -15.56 4.98
N PRO A 118 4.31 -16.90 5.11
CA PRO A 118 4.99 -17.41 6.30
C PRO A 118 6.36 -16.79 6.51
N SER A 119 7.19 -16.72 5.47
CA SER A 119 8.54 -16.12 5.54
C SER A 119 8.48 -14.64 5.86
N LEU A 120 7.55 -13.90 5.25
CA LEU A 120 7.37 -12.48 5.53
C LEU A 120 6.93 -12.23 6.97
N ILE A 121 6.08 -13.08 7.54
CA ILE A 121 5.66 -12.99 8.95
C ILE A 121 6.85 -13.25 9.88
N GLU A 122 7.68 -14.25 9.59
CA GLU A 122 8.88 -14.55 10.39
C GLU A 122 9.87 -13.39 10.38
N ILE A 123 10.15 -12.81 9.21
CA ILE A 123 11.03 -11.66 9.04
C ILE A 123 10.48 -10.44 9.79
N ALA A 124 9.19 -10.14 9.58
CA ALA A 124 8.53 -9.01 10.22
C ALA A 124 8.49 -9.16 11.74
N TYR A 125 8.15 -10.35 12.25
CA TYR A 125 8.17 -10.65 13.67
C TYR A 125 9.57 -10.49 14.28
N SER A 126 10.60 -11.02 13.60
CA SER A 126 11.99 -10.90 14.05
C SER A 126 12.43 -9.44 14.14
N TYR A 127 12.09 -8.63 13.14
CA TYR A 127 12.35 -7.21 13.14
C TYR A 127 11.61 -6.49 14.28
N GLU A 128 10.31 -6.76 14.46
CA GLU A 128 9.50 -6.14 15.52
C GLU A 128 10.05 -6.47 16.91
N GLN A 129 10.41 -7.74 17.15
CA GLN A 129 10.98 -8.17 18.44
C GLN A 129 12.37 -7.58 18.70
N GLY A 130 13.18 -7.41 17.66
CA GLY A 130 14.49 -6.81 17.77
C GLY A 130 14.48 -5.31 17.99
N THR A 131 13.53 -4.59 17.40
CA THR A 131 13.49 -3.12 17.41
C THR A 131 12.52 -2.54 18.42
N LYS A 132 11.38 -3.19 18.64
CA LYS A 132 10.29 -2.75 19.56
C LYS A 132 9.86 -1.30 19.36
N HIS A 133 9.81 -0.85 18.11
CA HIS A 133 9.45 0.53 17.76
C HIS A 133 7.97 0.86 17.98
N ARG A 134 7.11 -0.16 18.13
CA ARG A 134 5.69 0.07 18.35
C ARG A 134 5.43 0.83 19.65
N LYS A 135 4.68 1.91 19.56
CA LYS A 135 4.10 2.63 20.70
C LYS A 135 2.59 2.64 20.58
N ALA A 136 1.90 2.58 21.71
CA ALA A 136 0.44 2.76 21.73
C ALA A 136 0.09 4.19 21.25
N PRO A 137 -1.03 4.36 20.50
CA PRO A 137 -1.48 5.70 20.12
C PRO A 137 -1.83 6.51 21.37
N GLN A 138 -1.53 7.80 21.31
CA GLN A 138 -1.92 8.77 22.33
C GLN A 138 -3.02 9.66 21.74
N PHE A 139 -4.11 9.80 22.46
CA PHE A 139 -5.20 10.67 22.09
C PHE A 139 -5.00 12.00 22.84
N PHE A 140 -4.74 13.06 22.10
CA PHE A 140 -4.65 14.41 22.66
C PHE A 140 -6.02 15.06 22.59
N GLU A 141 -6.37 15.82 23.63
CA GLU A 141 -7.54 16.69 23.56
C GLU A 141 -7.27 17.76 22.49
N THR A 142 -8.22 17.94 21.59
CA THR A 142 -8.18 19.03 20.61
C THR A 142 -8.90 20.23 21.22
N ASP A 143 -8.19 21.33 21.36
CA ASP A 143 -8.76 22.62 21.75
C ASP A 143 -9.80 23.12 20.75
#